data_163ddf4d49c0d67134cd950ce60780cd
#
_entry.id   163ddf4d49c0d67134cd950ce60780cd
#
_cell.length_a   1.000
_cell.length_b   1.000
_cell.length_c   1.000
_cell.angle_alpha   90.00
_cell.angle_beta   90.00
_cell.angle_gamma   90.00
#
_symmetry.space_group_name_H-M   'P 1'
#
loop_
_entity.id
_entity.type
_entity.pdbx_description
1 polymer ?
#
loop_
_entity_poly.entity_id
_entity_poly.type
_entity_poly.pdbx_seq_one_letter_code
_entity_poly.pdbx_strand_id
1 'polypeptide(L)'
;TGYVSKVGDGETAMNNATIVEGRTTARHHLADGGAIPASSLHFRTGRRQEAEGMVLTYHYSKRVPSNVQMVGSLHLDGGLFGGDGPMVAAAFWSIPPTRWAEPVIELTRLVRGDDRVPLTFLVSRCAKELKRQGYDLLVSFADRTQGHEGYVYRASNWNYAGCRERANDGMVIDGAFHPGRTCNSLFGTRSIDKLRQMFPHKTIEPHYDEGKHCYWLALGKRGEAKAARLGLTHNA
;
A
#
# COMPACT_ATOMS: atom_id res chain seq x y z
N THR A 1 -47.89 36.07 -31.43
CA THR A 1 -47.33 34.98 -32.28
C THR A 1 -46.10 34.39 -31.58
N GLY A 2 -46.35 33.40 -30.75
CA GLY A 2 -45.32 32.73 -30.00
C GLY A 2 -44.91 31.44 -30.70
N TYR A 3 -43.63 31.16 -30.66
CA TYR A 3 -43.07 29.87 -31.03
C TYR A 3 -42.48 29.23 -29.80
N VAL A 4 -43.08 28.10 -29.36
CA VAL A 4 -42.58 27.25 -28.28
C VAL A 4 -41.78 26.18 -28.95
N SER A 5 -40.46 26.13 -28.69
CA SER A 5 -39.63 25.01 -29.04
C SER A 5 -39.41 24.12 -27.80
N LYS A 6 -39.84 22.86 -27.92
CA LYS A 6 -39.56 21.78 -26.99
C LYS A 6 -38.04 21.53 -26.94
N VAL A 7 -37.48 21.60 -25.73
CA VAL A 7 -36.13 21.07 -25.43
C VAL A 7 -36.34 19.66 -24.95
N GLY A 8 -35.68 18.70 -25.59
CA GLY A 8 -35.72 17.31 -25.25
C GLY A 8 -34.92 17.00 -23.98
N ASP A 9 -35.49 16.16 -23.16
CA ASP A 9 -34.86 15.61 -21.96
C ASP A 9 -33.74 14.67 -22.36
N GLY A 10 -32.50 15.17 -22.27
CA GLY A 10 -31.29 14.36 -22.30
C GLY A 10 -31.00 13.88 -20.88
N GLU A 11 -31.43 12.68 -20.54
CA GLU A 11 -31.00 11.98 -19.34
C GLU A 11 -29.49 11.78 -19.40
N THR A 12 -28.76 12.63 -18.71
CA THR A 12 -27.34 12.41 -18.41
C THR A 12 -27.29 11.36 -17.31
N ALA A 13 -26.99 10.12 -17.68
CA ALA A 13 -26.69 9.06 -16.73
C ALA A 13 -25.49 9.50 -15.88
N MET A 14 -25.77 10.04 -14.71
CA MET A 14 -24.77 10.23 -13.66
C MET A 14 -24.34 8.84 -13.20
N ASN A 15 -23.10 8.47 -13.53
CA ASN A 15 -22.42 7.36 -12.91
C ASN A 15 -22.36 7.58 -11.41
N ASN A 16 -23.29 6.97 -10.68
CA ASN A 16 -23.21 6.83 -9.25
C ASN A 16 -22.05 5.91 -8.90
N ALA A 17 -20.86 6.50 -8.75
CA ALA A 17 -19.77 5.87 -8.04
C ALA A 17 -20.17 5.85 -6.57
N THR A 18 -20.74 4.74 -6.13
CA THR A 18 -21.01 4.50 -4.71
C THR A 18 -19.67 4.46 -4.00
N ILE A 19 -19.34 5.51 -3.27
CA ILE A 19 -18.23 5.53 -2.31
C ILE A 19 -18.67 4.66 -1.14
N VAL A 20 -18.36 3.37 -1.21
CA VAL A 20 -18.42 2.48 -0.06
C VAL A 20 -17.03 2.47 0.53
N GLU A 21 -16.88 3.20 1.64
CA GLU A 21 -15.80 3.14 2.62
C GLU A 21 -14.43 2.68 2.07
N GLY A 22 -13.65 3.62 1.55
CA GLY A 22 -12.20 3.45 1.33
C GLY A 22 -11.76 2.51 0.20
N ARG A 23 -12.66 1.98 -0.63
CA ARG A 23 -12.33 1.12 -1.77
C ARG A 23 -12.62 1.81 -3.10
N THR A 24 -11.63 2.49 -3.67
CA THR A 24 -11.67 2.80 -5.09
C THR A 24 -11.32 1.53 -5.87
N THR A 25 -12.30 0.71 -6.18
CA THR A 25 -12.16 -0.43 -7.08
C THR A 25 -12.60 0.00 -8.48
N ALA A 26 -11.66 0.36 -9.34
CA ALA A 26 -11.91 0.28 -10.77
C ALA A 26 -12.02 -1.22 -11.12
N ARG A 27 -13.25 -1.75 -11.15
CA ARG A 27 -13.54 -3.12 -11.56
C ARG A 27 -13.47 -3.20 -13.08
N HIS A 28 -12.37 -3.72 -13.62
CA HIS A 28 -12.42 -4.31 -14.94
C HIS A 28 -13.11 -5.68 -14.83
N HIS A 29 -14.39 -5.74 -15.20
CA HIS A 29 -15.13 -6.98 -15.31
C HIS A 29 -14.57 -7.79 -16.48
N LEU A 30 -13.80 -8.83 -16.16
CA LEU A 30 -13.62 -9.97 -17.05
C LEU A 30 -14.66 -11.03 -16.65
N ALA A 31 -15.25 -11.71 -17.61
CA ALA A 31 -16.49 -12.48 -17.48
C ALA A 31 -16.47 -13.74 -16.59
N ASP A 32 -15.33 -14.12 -15.99
CA ASP A 32 -15.24 -15.27 -15.09
C ASP A 32 -14.65 -14.87 -13.73
N GLY A 33 -15.47 -14.98 -12.66
CA GLY A 33 -15.17 -14.51 -11.30
C GLY A 33 -14.10 -15.32 -10.53
N GLY A 34 -13.27 -16.14 -11.17
CA GLY A 34 -12.23 -16.96 -10.53
C GLY A 34 -10.91 -16.21 -10.32
N ALA A 35 -10.11 -16.68 -9.35
CA ALA A 35 -8.75 -16.19 -9.16
C ALA A 35 -7.88 -16.47 -10.38
N ILE A 36 -6.99 -15.53 -10.74
CA ILE A 36 -6.02 -15.74 -11.82
C ILE A 36 -5.05 -16.85 -11.40
N PRO A 37 -4.89 -17.93 -12.20
CA PRO A 37 -3.98 -19.01 -11.86
C PRO A 37 -2.53 -18.51 -11.78
N ALA A 38 -1.77 -19.01 -10.82
CA ALA A 38 -0.36 -18.66 -10.68
C ALA A 38 0.49 -19.04 -11.91
N SER A 39 0.05 -20.03 -12.68
CA SER A 39 0.68 -20.45 -13.95
C SER A 39 0.56 -19.41 -15.06
N SER A 40 -0.42 -18.51 -14.98
CA SER A 40 -0.62 -17.40 -15.93
C SER A 40 0.03 -16.10 -15.49
N LEU A 41 0.86 -16.16 -14.42
CA LEU A 41 1.49 -15.00 -13.84
C LEU A 41 3.02 -15.14 -13.85
N HIS A 42 3.69 -14.14 -14.40
CA HIS A 42 5.15 -14.04 -14.43
C HIS A 42 5.64 -13.08 -13.35
N PHE A 43 6.49 -13.57 -12.46
CA PHE A 43 7.16 -12.74 -11.46
C PHE A 43 8.39 -12.06 -12.06
N ARG A 44 8.53 -10.75 -11.84
CA ARG A 44 9.69 -9.95 -12.24
C ARG A 44 10.15 -9.08 -11.08
N THR A 45 11.42 -8.66 -11.16
CA THR A 45 11.99 -7.65 -10.28
C THR A 45 12.46 -6.45 -11.10
N GLY A 46 12.53 -5.28 -10.46
CA GLY A 46 13.17 -4.09 -11.05
C GLY A 46 12.27 -3.12 -11.81
N ARG A 47 11.14 -3.47 -12.33
CA ARG A 47 10.21 -2.63 -13.13
C ARG A 47 9.63 -1.45 -12.33
N ARG A 48 10.51 -0.62 -11.75
CA ARG A 48 10.14 0.41 -10.76
C ARG A 48 9.19 1.45 -11.32
N GLN A 49 9.49 2.04 -12.47
CA GLN A 49 8.67 3.11 -13.05
C GLN A 49 7.24 2.67 -13.36
N GLU A 50 7.08 1.46 -13.90
CA GLU A 50 5.77 0.88 -14.19
C GLU A 50 5.00 0.59 -12.88
N ALA A 51 5.68 0.03 -11.88
CA ALA A 51 5.11 -0.23 -10.57
C ALA A 51 4.73 1.06 -9.80
N GLU A 52 5.48 2.15 -9.96
CA GLU A 52 5.12 3.47 -9.43
C GLU A 52 3.80 3.96 -10.03
N GLY A 53 3.56 3.75 -11.32
CA GLY A 53 2.28 4.01 -11.97
C GLY A 53 1.13 3.25 -11.33
N MET A 54 1.33 1.97 -10.97
CA MET A 54 0.33 1.19 -10.24
C MET A 54 0.04 1.75 -8.85
N VAL A 55 1.06 2.18 -8.09
CA VAL A 55 0.85 2.80 -6.77
C VAL A 55 0.04 4.09 -6.90
N LEU A 56 0.37 4.94 -7.86
CA LEU A 56 -0.34 6.20 -8.07
C LEU A 56 -1.80 5.98 -8.51
N THR A 57 -2.07 4.89 -9.24
CA THR A 57 -3.41 4.59 -9.74
C THR A 57 -4.26 3.84 -8.71
N TYR A 58 -3.73 2.80 -8.09
CA TYR A 58 -4.54 1.83 -7.35
C TYR A 58 -4.31 1.83 -5.83
N HIS A 59 -3.15 2.32 -5.33
CA HIS A 59 -2.89 2.31 -3.90
C HIS A 59 -3.56 3.51 -3.21
N TYR A 60 -4.21 3.30 -2.06
CA TYR A 60 -4.93 4.35 -1.31
C TYR A 60 -4.05 5.57 -0.98
N SER A 61 -2.76 5.38 -0.69
CA SER A 61 -1.88 6.49 -0.31
C SER A 61 -1.47 7.38 -1.47
N LYS A 62 -1.60 6.92 -2.73
CA LYS A 62 -1.15 7.62 -3.95
C LYS A 62 0.27 8.19 -3.85
N ARG A 63 1.15 7.52 -3.10
CA ARG A 63 2.52 7.98 -2.83
C ARG A 63 3.51 6.86 -3.03
N VAL A 64 4.52 7.15 -3.85
CA VAL A 64 5.65 6.25 -4.07
C VAL A 64 6.52 6.23 -2.81
N PRO A 65 6.97 5.05 -2.34
CA PRO A 65 7.85 4.94 -1.19
C PRO A 65 9.27 5.43 -1.51
N SER A 66 9.95 5.95 -0.49
CA SER A 66 11.38 6.26 -0.54
C SER A 66 12.23 5.06 -0.12
N ASN A 67 13.55 5.15 -0.36
CA ASN A 67 14.53 4.12 0.07
C ASN A 67 14.21 2.69 -0.41
N VAL A 68 13.62 2.59 -1.61
CA VAL A 68 13.25 1.30 -2.22
C VAL A 68 14.49 0.49 -2.54
N GLN A 69 14.55 -0.73 -2.03
CA GLN A 69 15.62 -1.69 -2.25
C GLN A 69 15.25 -2.71 -3.32
N MET A 70 13.98 -3.10 -3.36
CA MET A 70 13.46 -4.05 -4.34
C MET A 70 12.03 -3.70 -4.72
N VAL A 71 11.72 -3.88 -5.99
CA VAL A 71 10.35 -3.92 -6.50
C VAL A 71 10.12 -5.31 -7.09
N GLY A 72 9.10 -6.01 -6.61
CA GLY A 72 8.59 -7.23 -7.22
C GLY A 72 7.28 -6.96 -7.93
N SER A 73 7.04 -7.59 -9.05
CA SER A 73 5.81 -7.42 -9.83
C SER A 73 5.30 -8.73 -10.40
N LEU A 74 4.00 -8.77 -10.66
CA LEU A 74 3.35 -9.84 -11.41
C LEU A 74 2.83 -9.28 -12.73
N HIS A 75 3.10 -10.01 -13.78
CA HIS A 75 2.64 -9.73 -15.13
C HIS A 75 1.80 -10.90 -15.63
N LEU A 76 0.78 -10.61 -16.42
CA LEU A 76 0.07 -11.65 -17.15
C LEU A 76 1.00 -12.28 -18.19
N ASP A 77 0.69 -13.51 -18.60
CA ASP A 77 1.36 -14.12 -19.74
C ASP A 77 1.13 -13.28 -20.99
N GLY A 78 2.20 -13.00 -21.75
CA GLY A 78 2.16 -12.26 -23.00
C GLY A 78 1.53 -13.02 -24.18
N GLY A 79 1.03 -14.24 -23.93
CA GLY A 79 0.31 -15.05 -24.91
C GLY A 79 1.21 -15.60 -26.02
N LEU A 80 0.65 -15.75 -27.23
CA LEU A 80 1.25 -16.46 -28.36
C LEU A 80 2.62 -15.94 -28.80
N PHE A 81 2.93 -14.66 -28.56
CA PHE A 81 4.21 -14.04 -28.96
C PHE A 81 5.27 -14.10 -27.83
N GLY A 82 4.94 -14.69 -26.68
CA GLY A 82 5.82 -14.74 -25.53
C GLY A 82 6.05 -13.38 -24.88
N GLY A 83 6.83 -13.36 -23.79
CA GLY A 83 7.16 -12.15 -23.06
C GLY A 83 6.21 -11.85 -21.91
N ASP A 84 6.38 -10.68 -21.31
CA ASP A 84 5.54 -10.21 -20.22
C ASP A 84 4.34 -9.43 -20.77
N GLY A 85 3.14 -9.83 -20.40
CA GLY A 85 1.94 -9.04 -20.59
C GLY A 85 1.89 -7.86 -19.59
N PRO A 86 0.72 -7.21 -19.43
CA PRO A 86 0.56 -6.06 -18.54
C PRO A 86 0.88 -6.42 -17.09
N MET A 87 1.46 -5.47 -16.35
CA MET A 87 1.65 -5.57 -14.91
C MET A 87 0.30 -5.52 -14.20
N VAL A 88 0.02 -6.50 -13.34
CA VAL A 88 -1.25 -6.63 -12.61
C VAL A 88 -1.10 -6.49 -11.10
N ALA A 89 0.11 -6.60 -10.56
CA ALA A 89 0.40 -6.32 -9.16
C ALA A 89 1.85 -5.91 -8.96
N ALA A 90 2.10 -5.12 -7.91
CA ALA A 90 3.44 -4.71 -7.51
C ALA A 90 3.61 -4.66 -5.99
N ALA A 91 4.83 -4.93 -5.53
CA ALA A 91 5.24 -4.89 -4.13
C ALA A 91 6.55 -4.10 -4.00
N PHE A 92 6.56 -3.08 -3.15
CA PHE A 92 7.73 -2.25 -2.89
C PHE A 92 8.32 -2.59 -1.52
N TRP A 93 9.60 -2.89 -1.53
CA TRP A 93 10.39 -3.25 -0.37
C TRP A 93 11.43 -2.17 -0.11
N SER A 94 11.40 -1.59 1.08
CA SER A 94 12.19 -0.41 1.44
C SER A 94 12.89 -0.60 2.78
N ILE A 95 13.97 0.12 3.00
CA ILE A 95 14.49 0.29 4.35
C ILE A 95 13.46 1.12 5.12
N PRO A 96 12.98 0.63 6.29
CA PRO A 96 11.99 1.36 7.07
C PRO A 96 12.51 2.74 7.45
N PRO A 97 11.66 3.76 7.39
CA PRO A 97 12.07 5.10 7.83
C PRO A 97 12.20 5.21 9.36
N THR A 98 11.58 4.30 10.10
CA THR A 98 11.77 4.16 11.54
C THR A 98 12.99 3.29 11.77
N ARG A 99 13.93 3.77 12.60
CA ARG A 99 15.12 3.01 12.93
C ARG A 99 14.74 1.80 13.80
N TRP A 100 15.09 0.62 13.34
CA TRP A 100 15.03 -0.62 14.08
C TRP A 100 16.39 -0.91 14.71
N ALA A 101 16.41 -1.61 15.85
CA ALA A 101 17.66 -2.02 16.49
C ALA A 101 18.41 -3.08 15.66
N GLU A 102 17.69 -3.84 14.83
CA GLU A 102 18.23 -4.82 13.89
C GLU A 102 17.88 -4.44 12.45
N PRO A 103 18.69 -4.82 11.46
CA PRO A 103 18.38 -4.63 10.06
C PRO A 103 17.13 -5.41 9.65
N VAL A 104 16.12 -4.70 9.16
CA VAL A 104 14.88 -5.26 8.59
C VAL A 104 14.61 -4.64 7.23
N ILE A 105 13.79 -5.30 6.40
CA ILE A 105 13.23 -4.70 5.19
C ILE A 105 11.70 -4.68 5.30
N GLU A 106 11.10 -3.58 4.91
CA GLU A 106 9.66 -3.34 5.04
C GLU A 106 8.95 -3.48 3.69
N LEU A 107 7.88 -4.25 3.65
CA LEU A 107 6.91 -4.19 2.56
C LEU A 107 6.07 -2.91 2.73
N THR A 108 6.48 -1.85 2.04
CA THR A 108 5.92 -0.51 2.20
C THR A 108 4.72 -0.24 1.32
N ARG A 109 4.62 -0.92 0.18
CA ARG A 109 3.46 -0.86 -0.72
C ARG A 109 3.19 -2.23 -1.30
N LEU A 110 1.94 -2.61 -1.29
CA LEU A 110 1.42 -3.79 -1.95
C LEU A 110 0.17 -3.37 -2.70
N VAL A 111 0.16 -3.55 -4.01
CA VAL A 111 -0.88 -3.04 -4.89
C VAL A 111 -1.22 -4.05 -5.96
N ARG A 112 -2.49 -4.12 -6.34
CA ARG A 112 -2.99 -4.87 -7.48
C ARG A 112 -4.01 -4.03 -8.25
N GLY A 113 -4.08 -4.23 -9.56
CA GLY A 113 -5.06 -3.59 -10.43
C GLY A 113 -6.32 -4.43 -10.62
N ASP A 114 -6.29 -5.71 -10.21
CA ASP A 114 -7.39 -6.67 -10.33
C ASP A 114 -7.48 -7.53 -9.05
N ASP A 115 -8.67 -7.61 -8.46
CA ASP A 115 -8.91 -8.34 -7.21
C ASP A 115 -8.68 -9.86 -7.32
N ARG A 116 -8.67 -10.42 -8.52
CA ARG A 116 -8.40 -11.84 -8.80
C ARG A 116 -6.92 -12.19 -8.72
N VAL A 117 -6.02 -11.19 -8.70
CA VAL A 117 -4.57 -11.42 -8.59
C VAL A 117 -4.22 -11.90 -7.18
N PRO A 118 -3.61 -13.09 -7.01
CA PRO A 118 -3.24 -13.64 -5.71
C PRO A 118 -2.01 -12.91 -5.14
N LEU A 119 -2.21 -11.90 -4.29
CA LEU A 119 -1.11 -11.16 -3.66
C LEU A 119 -0.19 -12.03 -2.80
N THR A 120 -0.70 -13.12 -2.24
CA THR A 120 0.11 -14.11 -1.51
C THR A 120 1.19 -14.72 -2.38
N PHE A 121 0.91 -14.96 -3.67
CA PHE A 121 1.90 -15.43 -4.63
C PHE A 121 3.00 -14.40 -4.85
N LEU A 122 2.66 -13.12 -5.05
CA LEU A 122 3.63 -12.02 -5.17
C LEU A 122 4.51 -11.91 -3.93
N VAL A 123 3.90 -11.85 -2.73
CA VAL A 123 4.63 -11.72 -1.45
C VAL A 123 5.59 -12.89 -1.25
N SER A 124 5.14 -14.13 -1.55
CA SER A 124 6.00 -15.33 -1.42
C SER A 124 7.17 -15.32 -2.39
N ARG A 125 6.96 -14.85 -3.63
CA ARG A 125 8.05 -14.72 -4.62
C ARG A 125 9.05 -13.64 -4.21
N CYS A 126 8.56 -12.49 -3.74
CA CYS A 126 9.41 -11.43 -3.19
C CYS A 126 10.22 -11.92 -1.99
N ALA A 127 9.62 -12.65 -1.04
CA ALA A 127 10.32 -13.17 0.12
C ALA A 127 11.48 -14.12 -0.26
N LYS A 128 11.27 -14.99 -1.27
CA LYS A 128 12.35 -15.85 -1.81
C LYS A 128 13.48 -15.04 -2.42
N GLU A 129 13.16 -14.01 -3.20
CA GLU A 129 14.17 -13.15 -3.82
C GLU A 129 14.94 -12.34 -2.79
N LEU A 130 14.26 -11.75 -1.79
CA LEU A 130 14.89 -11.02 -0.70
C LEU A 130 15.83 -11.91 0.13
N LYS A 131 15.43 -13.17 0.37
CA LYS A 131 16.33 -14.16 1.00
C LYS A 131 17.59 -14.39 0.17
N ARG A 132 17.46 -14.50 -1.16
CA ARG A 132 18.60 -14.66 -2.08
C ARG A 132 19.52 -13.44 -2.05
N GLN A 133 18.97 -12.24 -1.83
CA GLN A 133 19.70 -10.98 -1.68
C GLN A 133 20.33 -10.81 -0.28
N GLY A 134 20.14 -11.76 0.63
CA GLY A 134 20.75 -11.75 1.96
C GLY A 134 19.94 -11.09 3.06
N TYR A 135 18.70 -10.73 2.80
CA TYR A 135 17.79 -10.26 3.87
C TYR A 135 17.33 -11.43 4.74
N ASP A 136 17.23 -11.19 6.05
CA ASP A 136 16.87 -12.22 7.02
C ASP A 136 15.48 -12.00 7.65
N LEU A 137 15.03 -10.76 7.75
CA LEU A 137 13.79 -10.40 8.45
C LEU A 137 13.00 -9.36 7.66
N LEU A 138 11.76 -9.72 7.36
CA LEU A 138 10.78 -8.87 6.69
C LEU A 138 9.76 -8.37 7.71
N VAL A 139 9.32 -7.12 7.54
CA VAL A 139 8.24 -6.52 8.33
C VAL A 139 7.22 -5.84 7.41
N SER A 140 5.99 -5.71 7.88
CA SER A 140 4.97 -4.92 7.20
C SER A 140 3.90 -4.45 8.17
N PHE A 141 3.16 -3.44 7.76
CA PHE A 141 2.10 -2.84 8.56
C PHE A 141 0.79 -2.80 7.77
N ALA A 142 -0.29 -3.31 8.38
CA ALA A 142 -1.64 -3.15 7.88
C ALA A 142 -2.29 -1.96 8.61
N ASP A 143 -2.76 -0.99 7.83
CA ASP A 143 -3.32 0.27 8.34
C ASP A 143 -4.80 0.10 8.66
N ARG A 144 -5.16 0.16 9.94
CA ARG A 144 -6.54 0.04 10.40
C ARG A 144 -7.43 1.16 9.91
N THR A 145 -6.90 2.36 9.75
CA THR A 145 -7.63 3.51 9.18
C THR A 145 -8.15 3.21 7.77
N GLN A 146 -7.50 2.27 7.06
CA GLN A 146 -7.91 1.81 5.73
C GLN A 146 -8.71 0.49 5.77
N GLY A 147 -9.11 0.02 6.95
CA GLY A 147 -9.80 -1.26 7.14
C GLY A 147 -8.91 -2.47 6.82
N HIS A 148 -7.60 -2.32 6.88
CA HIS A 148 -6.67 -3.39 6.57
C HIS A 148 -6.38 -4.26 7.80
N GLU A 149 -6.88 -5.50 7.79
CA GLU A 149 -6.69 -6.50 8.84
C GLU A 149 -5.48 -7.42 8.58
N GLY A 150 -4.71 -7.18 7.53
CA GLY A 150 -3.52 -7.96 7.19
C GLY A 150 -3.79 -9.39 6.70
N TYR A 151 -4.92 -9.66 6.08
CA TYR A 151 -5.29 -10.99 5.55
C TYR A 151 -4.20 -11.58 4.64
N VAL A 152 -3.60 -10.77 3.77
CA VAL A 152 -2.53 -11.23 2.87
C VAL A 152 -1.32 -11.74 3.64
N TYR A 153 -0.96 -11.13 4.75
CA TYR A 153 0.17 -11.55 5.58
C TYR A 153 -0.11 -12.86 6.27
N ARG A 154 -1.28 -12.98 6.91
CA ARG A 154 -1.72 -14.25 7.54
C ARG A 154 -1.77 -15.39 6.54
N ALA A 155 -2.36 -15.15 5.36
CA ALA A 155 -2.43 -16.13 4.27
C ALA A 155 -1.05 -16.45 3.64
N SER A 156 -0.02 -15.65 3.91
CA SER A 156 1.38 -15.88 3.49
C SER A 156 2.28 -16.38 4.62
N ASN A 157 1.70 -16.88 5.71
CA ASN A 157 2.39 -17.42 6.90
C ASN A 157 3.31 -16.39 7.60
N TRP A 158 2.91 -15.12 7.61
CA TRP A 158 3.57 -14.10 8.42
C TRP A 158 3.07 -14.16 9.86
N ASN A 159 3.98 -13.87 10.79
CA ASN A 159 3.67 -13.80 12.20
C ASN A 159 3.07 -12.43 12.53
N TYR A 160 2.09 -12.42 13.41
CA TYR A 160 1.50 -11.20 13.94
C TYR A 160 2.21 -10.76 15.21
N ALA A 161 2.67 -9.51 15.26
CA ALA A 161 3.37 -8.94 16.42
C ALA A 161 2.48 -8.03 17.28
N GLY A 162 1.21 -7.88 16.94
CA GLY A 162 0.31 -7.00 17.66
C GLY A 162 -0.07 -5.74 16.87
N CYS A 163 -0.92 -4.93 17.47
CA CYS A 163 -1.38 -3.68 16.90
C CYS A 163 -0.73 -2.51 17.66
N ARG A 164 -0.09 -1.62 16.92
CA ARG A 164 0.31 -0.33 17.46
C ARG A 164 -0.95 0.49 17.75
N GLU A 165 -0.98 1.13 18.89
CA GLU A 165 -2.05 2.04 19.26
C GLU A 165 -2.16 3.23 18.31
N ARG A 166 -3.32 3.90 18.41
CA ARG A 166 -3.59 5.18 17.74
C ARG A 166 -2.47 6.18 17.99
N ALA A 167 -1.99 6.84 16.95
CA ALA A 167 -0.95 7.86 17.07
C ALA A 167 -1.19 9.02 16.10
N ASN A 168 -0.64 10.18 16.46
CA ASN A 168 -0.62 11.31 15.54
C ASN A 168 0.28 10.97 14.34
N ASP A 169 -0.30 10.91 13.14
CA ASP A 169 0.40 10.62 11.90
C ASP A 169 0.52 11.84 10.97
N GLY A 170 -0.12 12.96 11.33
CA GLY A 170 -0.07 14.19 10.54
C GLY A 170 -0.98 15.30 11.08
N MET A 171 -1.28 16.23 10.20
CA MET A 171 -2.14 17.37 10.48
C MET A 171 -3.10 17.61 9.34
N VAL A 172 -4.29 18.10 9.65
CA VAL A 172 -5.24 18.65 8.68
C VAL A 172 -5.05 20.17 8.71
N ILE A 173 -4.65 20.75 7.56
CA ILE A 173 -4.46 22.18 7.38
C ILE A 173 -5.49 22.65 6.35
N ASP A 174 -6.42 23.52 6.75
CA ASP A 174 -7.53 23.99 5.91
C ASP A 174 -8.31 22.84 5.23
N GLY A 175 -8.56 21.75 5.97
CA GLY A 175 -9.24 20.56 5.47
C GLY A 175 -8.39 19.57 4.67
N ALA A 176 -7.12 19.91 4.36
CA ALA A 176 -6.22 19.01 3.64
C ALA A 176 -5.29 18.24 4.59
N PHE A 177 -5.23 16.92 4.45
CA PHE A 177 -4.34 16.08 5.25
C PHE A 177 -2.88 16.18 4.80
N HIS A 178 -2.00 16.48 5.74
CA HIS A 178 -0.54 16.53 5.58
C HIS A 178 0.11 15.54 6.55
N PRO A 179 0.73 14.46 6.06
CA PRO A 179 1.50 13.55 6.92
C PRO A 179 2.60 14.28 7.70
N GLY A 180 2.88 13.86 8.93
CA GLY A 180 3.84 14.53 9.80
C GLY A 180 5.23 14.73 9.19
N ARG A 181 5.68 13.81 8.32
CA ARG A 181 6.93 13.97 7.56
C ARG A 181 6.85 15.08 6.51
N THR A 182 5.70 15.15 5.83
CA THR A 182 5.45 16.22 4.85
C THR A 182 5.44 17.58 5.56
N CYS A 183 4.80 17.68 6.73
CA CYS A 183 4.84 18.90 7.55
C CYS A 183 6.29 19.28 7.92
N ASN A 184 7.08 18.31 8.37
CA ASN A 184 8.49 18.57 8.70
C ASN A 184 9.32 18.99 7.49
N SER A 185 9.08 18.38 6.32
CA SER A 185 9.79 18.73 5.08
C SER A 185 9.41 20.09 4.54
N LEU A 186 8.12 20.47 4.60
CA LEU A 186 7.62 21.74 4.05
C LEU A 186 7.81 22.91 5.00
N PHE A 187 7.65 22.68 6.30
CA PHE A 187 7.57 23.74 7.31
C PHE A 187 8.69 23.67 8.36
N GLY A 188 9.60 22.71 8.27
CA GLY A 188 10.67 22.50 9.25
C GLY A 188 10.18 22.00 10.61
N THR A 189 8.89 21.71 10.76
CA THR A 189 8.30 21.28 12.03
C THR A 189 7.05 20.41 11.80
N ARG A 190 6.76 19.55 12.77
CA ARG A 190 5.48 18.86 12.92
C ARG A 190 4.77 19.17 14.23
N SER A 191 5.23 20.22 14.93
CA SER A 191 4.55 20.72 16.13
C SER A 191 3.35 21.53 15.71
N ILE A 192 2.17 21.17 16.21
CA ILE A 192 0.92 21.88 15.93
C ILE A 192 0.98 23.34 16.40
N ASP A 193 1.56 23.58 17.57
CA ASP A 193 1.66 24.93 18.14
C ASP A 193 2.56 25.84 17.30
N LYS A 194 3.69 25.30 16.84
CA LYS A 194 4.58 26.05 15.93
C LYS A 194 3.90 26.33 14.60
N LEU A 195 3.18 25.36 14.03
CA LEU A 195 2.45 25.56 12.78
C LEU A 195 1.34 26.61 12.93
N ARG A 196 0.60 26.60 14.04
CA ARG A 196 -0.41 27.63 14.34
C ARG A 196 0.21 29.03 14.49
N GLN A 197 1.39 29.12 15.09
CA GLN A 197 2.13 30.37 15.17
C GLN A 197 2.61 30.86 13.78
N MET A 198 3.09 29.93 12.93
CA MET A 198 3.54 30.28 11.57
C MET A 198 2.39 30.66 10.64
N PHE A 199 1.21 30.09 10.84
CA PHE A 199 0.04 30.27 9.98
C PHE A 199 -1.21 30.62 10.79
N PRO A 200 -1.26 31.82 11.43
CA PRO A 200 -2.35 32.18 12.35
C PRO A 200 -3.74 32.27 11.70
N HIS A 201 -3.79 32.37 10.36
CA HIS A 201 -5.05 32.44 9.60
C HIS A 201 -5.54 31.08 9.11
N LYS A 202 -4.80 30.00 9.37
CA LYS A 202 -5.14 28.65 8.93
C LYS A 202 -5.75 27.81 10.05
N THR A 203 -6.75 27.01 9.69
CA THR A 203 -7.26 25.98 10.59
C THR A 203 -6.28 24.80 10.58
N ILE A 204 -5.70 24.50 11.76
CA ILE A 204 -4.71 23.41 11.90
C ILE A 204 -5.15 22.50 13.03
N GLU A 205 -5.41 21.24 12.68
CA GLU A 205 -5.85 20.19 13.60
C GLU A 205 -4.94 18.96 13.52
N PRO A 206 -4.72 18.25 14.64
CA PRO A 206 -3.97 16.99 14.61
C PRO A 206 -4.80 15.92 13.92
N HIS A 207 -4.14 15.09 13.09
CA HIS A 207 -4.73 13.88 12.55
C HIS A 207 -4.15 12.66 13.26
N TYR A 208 -5.01 11.71 13.60
CA TYR A 208 -4.63 10.46 14.28
C TYR A 208 -5.04 9.28 13.43
N ASP A 209 -4.12 8.33 13.24
CA ASP A 209 -4.45 7.03 12.66
C ASP A 209 -5.13 6.11 13.71
N GLU A 210 -5.82 5.06 13.25
CA GLU A 210 -6.47 4.06 14.10
C GLU A 210 -5.50 2.98 14.61
N GLY A 211 -4.21 3.18 14.39
CA GLY A 211 -3.17 2.21 14.68
C GLY A 211 -2.84 1.32 13.47
N LYS A 212 -1.82 0.48 13.65
CA LYS A 212 -1.34 -0.41 12.58
C LYS A 212 -1.00 -1.77 13.13
N HIS A 213 -1.55 -2.80 12.48
CA HIS A 213 -1.15 -4.17 12.73
C HIS A 213 0.25 -4.40 12.20
N CYS A 214 1.15 -4.92 13.02
CA CYS A 214 2.50 -5.27 12.64
C CYS A 214 2.60 -6.76 12.31
N TYR A 215 3.18 -7.07 11.17
CA TYR A 215 3.46 -8.43 10.70
C TYR A 215 4.93 -8.58 10.40
N TRP A 216 5.48 -9.78 10.62
CA TRP A 216 6.87 -10.09 10.35
C TRP A 216 7.05 -11.51 9.80
N LEU A 217 8.11 -11.70 9.02
CA LEU A 217 8.50 -13.00 8.47
C LEU A 217 10.02 -13.17 8.56
N ALA A 218 10.45 -14.18 9.30
CA ALA A 218 11.84 -14.61 9.30
C ALA A 218 12.15 -15.47 8.06
N LEU A 219 13.24 -15.17 7.39
CA LEU A 219 13.70 -15.92 6.21
C LEU A 219 14.69 -17.04 6.55
N GLY A 220 14.75 -17.43 7.82
CA GLY A 220 15.55 -18.50 8.37
C GLY A 220 16.03 -18.20 9.79
N LYS A 221 16.87 -19.05 10.35
CA LYS A 221 17.32 -18.97 11.76
C LYS A 221 17.91 -17.61 12.17
N ARG A 222 18.64 -16.95 11.27
CA ARG A 222 19.16 -15.59 11.54
C ARG A 222 18.04 -14.57 11.68
N GLY A 223 17.00 -14.67 10.86
CA GLY A 223 15.81 -13.83 10.94
C GLY A 223 15.03 -14.07 12.24
N GLU A 224 14.87 -15.32 12.67
CA GLU A 224 14.24 -15.68 13.95
C GLU A 224 15.02 -15.07 15.13
N ALA A 225 16.34 -15.18 15.13
CA ALA A 225 17.18 -14.58 16.17
C ALA A 225 17.09 -13.05 16.19
N LYS A 226 16.98 -12.38 15.02
CA LYS A 226 16.74 -10.93 14.92
C LYS A 226 15.35 -10.57 15.46
N ALA A 227 14.32 -11.30 15.08
CA ALA A 227 12.96 -11.09 15.55
C ALA A 227 12.88 -11.18 17.08
N ALA A 228 13.52 -12.19 17.67
CA ALA A 228 13.60 -12.36 19.13
C ALA A 228 14.27 -11.17 19.83
N ARG A 229 15.41 -10.67 19.29
CA ARG A 229 16.09 -9.47 19.85
C ARG A 229 15.26 -8.18 19.70
N LEU A 230 14.38 -8.12 18.73
CA LEU A 230 13.44 -7.01 18.54
C LEU A 230 12.15 -7.15 19.37
N GLY A 231 12.02 -8.23 20.14
CA GLY A 231 10.80 -8.50 20.90
C GLY A 231 9.58 -8.84 20.02
N LEU A 232 9.81 -9.23 18.76
CA LEU A 232 8.75 -9.69 17.87
C LEU A 232 8.38 -11.11 18.26
N THR A 233 7.27 -11.25 18.95
CA THR A 233 6.73 -12.55 19.41
C THR A 233 5.61 -13.02 18.50
N HIS A 234 5.34 -14.33 18.53
CA HIS A 234 4.15 -14.89 17.92
C HIS A 234 2.95 -14.57 18.83
N ASN A 235 2.16 -13.57 18.46
CA ASN A 235 0.85 -13.38 19.07
C ASN A 235 -0.16 -14.16 18.23
N ALA A 236 -0.77 -15.16 18.87
CA ALA A 236 -1.78 -16.01 18.26
C ALA A 236 -3.05 -15.23 17.88
#